data_eba89cf767d54fb144da32d8e05159cb
#
_entry.id   eba89cf767d54fb144da32d8e05159cb
#
_cell.length_a   1.000
_cell.length_b   1.000
_cell.length_c   1.000
_cell.angle_alpha   90.00
_cell.angle_beta   90.00
_cell.angle_gamma   90.00
#
_symmetry.space_group_name_H-M   'P 1'
#
loop_
_entity.id
_entity.type
_entity.pdbx_description
1 polymer ?
#
loop_
_entity_poly.entity_id
_entity_poly.type
_entity_poly.pdbx_seq_one_letter_code
_entity_poly.pdbx_strand_id
1 'polypeptide(L)'
;LRRQRQMCIRDRYVYRLAHVLYLENVPFIPRIMSEYAHGYTGIDINPGATIGEYFFIDHGTGVVIGETTEIGKNVKLYQGVTLGALSTRQGQLLANVKRHPTIRDNVTIYSNSSVLGGETVIGENTIIGGNTFITASIPANTKVSAKSPELVIKKPRSSVEATNVWDWEN
;
A
#
# COMPACT_ATOMS: atom_id res chain seq x y z
N LEU A 1 -4.36 -20.25 -10.11
CA LEU A 1 -3.80 -20.36 -8.74
C LEU A 1 -2.26 -20.42 -8.70
N ARG A 2 -1.58 -21.17 -9.59
CA ARG A 2 -0.11 -21.25 -9.58
C ARG A 2 0.57 -19.93 -10.00
N ARG A 3 0.05 -19.21 -11.02
CA ARG A 3 0.61 -17.93 -11.50
C ARG A 3 0.57 -16.83 -10.42
N GLN A 4 -0.54 -16.68 -9.72
CA GLN A 4 -0.68 -15.64 -8.68
C GLN A 4 0.28 -15.88 -7.49
N ARG A 5 0.42 -17.12 -7.02
CA ARG A 5 1.41 -17.47 -5.99
C ARG A 5 2.83 -17.17 -6.43
N GLN A 6 3.16 -17.41 -7.69
CA GLN A 6 4.49 -17.11 -8.25
C GLN A 6 4.77 -15.61 -8.32
N MET A 7 3.76 -14.78 -8.61
CA MET A 7 3.91 -13.32 -8.66
C MET A 7 4.26 -12.76 -7.27
N CYS A 8 3.49 -13.07 -6.26
CA CYS A 8 3.74 -12.60 -4.88
C CYS A 8 5.04 -13.15 -4.27
N ILE A 9 5.54 -14.30 -4.72
CA ILE A 9 6.86 -14.83 -4.33
C ILE A 9 7.97 -14.05 -5.01
N ARG A 10 7.82 -13.75 -6.31
CA ARG A 10 8.83 -13.04 -7.10
C ARG A 10 9.13 -11.67 -6.54
N ASP A 11 8.10 -10.87 -6.21
CA ASP A 11 8.30 -9.52 -5.64
C ASP A 11 9.05 -9.55 -4.34
N ARG A 12 8.64 -10.41 -3.42
CA ARG A 12 9.30 -10.54 -2.13
C ARG A 12 10.73 -11.03 -2.27
N TYR A 13 11.00 -11.92 -3.22
CA TYR A 13 12.35 -12.39 -3.51
C TYR A 13 13.22 -11.25 -4.06
N VAL A 14 12.74 -10.54 -5.08
CA VAL A 14 13.47 -9.41 -5.67
C VAL A 14 13.67 -8.31 -4.62
N TYR A 15 12.62 -7.97 -3.84
CA TYR A 15 12.72 -7.02 -2.75
C TYR A 15 13.85 -7.41 -1.76
N ARG A 16 13.92 -8.68 -1.30
CA ARG A 16 14.94 -9.11 -0.34
C ARG A 16 16.36 -8.91 -0.87
N LEU A 17 16.60 -9.19 -2.15
CA LEU A 17 17.90 -8.95 -2.77
C LEU A 17 18.18 -7.45 -2.94
N ALA A 18 17.20 -6.69 -3.44
CA ALA A 18 17.31 -5.25 -3.62
C ALA A 18 17.54 -4.52 -2.29
N HIS A 19 16.90 -4.97 -1.21
CA HIS A 19 17.07 -4.40 0.14
C HIS A 19 18.51 -4.57 0.66
N VAL A 20 19.14 -5.72 0.46
CA VAL A 20 20.55 -5.92 0.82
C VAL A 20 21.45 -4.91 0.09
N LEU A 21 21.27 -4.75 -1.21
CA LEU A 21 22.03 -3.79 -2.00
C LEU A 21 21.73 -2.33 -1.59
N TYR A 22 20.49 -2.04 -1.21
CA TYR A 22 20.10 -0.73 -0.68
C TYR A 22 20.85 -0.40 0.62
N LEU A 23 20.94 -1.35 1.55
CA LEU A 23 21.66 -1.18 2.82
C LEU A 23 23.17 -0.98 2.59
N GLU A 24 23.73 -1.57 1.55
CA GLU A 24 25.13 -1.38 1.13
C GLU A 24 25.33 -0.07 0.32
N ASN A 25 24.31 0.78 0.25
CA ASN A 25 24.34 2.07 -0.49
C ASN A 25 24.69 1.93 -1.98
N VAL A 26 24.34 0.81 -2.61
CA VAL A 26 24.49 0.64 -4.06
C VAL A 26 23.50 1.57 -4.77
N PRO A 27 23.99 2.52 -5.61
CA PRO A 27 23.09 3.48 -6.24
C PRO A 27 22.32 2.83 -7.40
N PHE A 28 21.07 3.28 -7.63
CA PHE A 28 20.18 2.94 -8.76
C PHE A 28 19.77 1.48 -8.86
N ILE A 29 20.68 0.51 -8.71
CA ILE A 29 20.42 -0.92 -8.95
C ILE A 29 19.24 -1.44 -8.10
N PRO A 30 19.17 -1.18 -6.78
CA PRO A 30 18.03 -1.64 -5.97
C PRO A 30 16.68 -1.17 -6.52
N ARG A 31 16.58 0.10 -6.95
CA ARG A 31 15.34 0.64 -7.49
C ARG A 31 15.01 0.05 -8.87
N ILE A 32 15.99 -0.12 -9.74
CA ILE A 32 15.80 -0.78 -11.05
C ILE A 32 15.26 -2.21 -10.86
N MET A 33 15.78 -2.96 -9.89
CA MET A 33 15.28 -4.29 -9.56
C MET A 33 13.81 -4.28 -9.13
N SER A 34 13.42 -3.32 -8.28
CA SER A 34 12.03 -3.17 -7.83
C SER A 34 11.11 -2.78 -8.98
N GLU A 35 11.51 -1.84 -9.84
CA GLU A 35 10.74 -1.44 -11.03
C GLU A 35 10.54 -2.60 -12.00
N TYR A 36 11.58 -3.40 -12.19
CA TYR A 36 11.49 -4.59 -13.03
C TYR A 36 10.47 -5.59 -12.47
N ALA A 37 10.52 -5.87 -11.16
CA ALA A 37 9.56 -6.76 -10.53
C ALA A 37 8.13 -6.20 -10.59
N HIS A 38 7.96 -4.90 -10.32
CA HIS A 38 6.69 -4.19 -10.40
C HIS A 38 6.04 -4.31 -11.79
N GLY A 39 6.82 -4.15 -12.86
CA GLY A 39 6.33 -4.28 -14.24
C GLY A 39 5.71 -5.65 -14.56
N TYR A 40 6.13 -6.71 -13.87
CA TYR A 40 5.62 -8.08 -14.07
C TYR A 40 4.49 -8.47 -13.12
N THR A 41 4.36 -7.80 -11.99
CA THR A 41 3.52 -8.27 -10.89
C THR A 41 2.45 -7.27 -10.48
N GLY A 42 2.67 -5.99 -10.80
CA GLY A 42 1.82 -4.89 -10.35
C GLY A 42 1.97 -4.62 -8.84
N ILE A 43 3.06 -5.09 -8.21
CA ILE A 43 3.36 -4.86 -6.79
C ILE A 43 4.62 -3.98 -6.71
N ASP A 44 4.53 -2.81 -6.09
CA ASP A 44 5.67 -1.91 -5.88
C ASP A 44 6.15 -1.98 -4.43
N ILE A 45 7.32 -2.59 -4.20
CA ILE A 45 7.97 -2.60 -2.91
C ILE A 45 9.28 -1.81 -3.02
N ASN A 46 9.35 -0.67 -2.35
CA ASN A 46 10.58 0.12 -2.34
C ASN A 46 11.68 -0.64 -1.56
N PRO A 47 12.90 -0.73 -2.09
CA PRO A 47 13.99 -1.46 -1.46
C PRO A 47 14.41 -0.89 -0.10
N GLY A 48 14.10 0.37 0.19
CA GLY A 48 14.36 0.99 1.51
C GLY A 48 13.40 0.55 2.62
N ALA A 49 12.26 -0.05 2.28
CA ALA A 49 11.32 -0.55 3.29
C ALA A 49 11.96 -1.64 4.17
N THR A 50 11.63 -1.67 5.45
CA THR A 50 12.06 -2.74 6.37
C THR A 50 10.90 -3.71 6.58
N ILE A 51 11.07 -4.97 6.17
CA ILE A 51 10.00 -5.98 6.22
C ILE A 51 10.45 -7.19 7.03
N GLY A 52 9.72 -7.49 8.09
CA GLY A 52 9.96 -8.62 8.99
C GLY A 52 9.74 -10.00 8.36
N GLU A 53 9.85 -11.02 9.21
CA GLU A 53 9.67 -12.42 8.83
C GLU A 53 8.19 -12.76 8.59
N TYR A 54 7.95 -13.81 7.80
CA TYR A 54 6.61 -14.32 7.51
C TYR A 54 5.65 -13.30 6.88
N PHE A 55 6.18 -12.28 6.23
CA PHE A 55 5.39 -11.32 5.47
C PHE A 55 4.69 -11.99 4.30
N PHE A 56 3.40 -11.75 4.16
CA PHE A 56 2.56 -12.38 3.15
C PHE A 56 1.74 -11.35 2.36
N ILE A 57 1.72 -11.49 1.04
CA ILE A 57 0.85 -10.72 0.14
C ILE A 57 -0.07 -11.72 -0.56
N ASP A 58 -1.38 -11.44 -0.55
CA ASP A 58 -2.38 -12.20 -1.29
C ASP A 58 -3.00 -11.35 -2.39
N HIS A 59 -3.11 -11.92 -3.60
CA HIS A 59 -3.60 -11.25 -4.81
C HIS A 59 -2.87 -9.95 -5.20
N GLY A 60 -1.89 -9.54 -4.59
CA GLY A 60 -0.95 -8.43 -4.56
C GLY A 60 -1.03 -7.29 -5.57
N THR A 61 -1.71 -7.40 -6.71
CA THR A 61 -1.78 -6.34 -7.72
C THR A 61 -2.23 -5.01 -7.10
N GLY A 62 -1.45 -3.95 -7.37
CA GLY A 62 -1.70 -2.61 -6.83
C GLY A 62 -1.24 -2.39 -5.40
N VAL A 63 -0.53 -3.34 -4.78
CA VAL A 63 0.14 -3.09 -3.50
C VAL A 63 1.30 -2.14 -3.70
N VAL A 64 1.39 -1.10 -2.85
CA VAL A 64 2.48 -0.13 -2.83
C VAL A 64 3.04 -0.04 -1.42
N ILE A 65 4.36 -0.25 -1.27
CA ILE A 65 5.07 -0.15 -0.01
C ILE A 65 6.18 0.89 -0.15
N GLY A 66 6.01 2.04 0.51
CA GLY A 66 6.94 3.17 0.45
C GLY A 66 8.25 2.94 1.18
N GLU A 67 9.25 3.72 0.84
CA GLU A 67 10.66 3.59 1.23
C GLU A 67 10.91 3.48 2.73
N THR A 68 10.29 4.32 3.55
CA THR A 68 10.52 4.34 4.99
C THR A 68 9.45 3.55 5.77
N THR A 69 8.75 2.64 5.09
CA THR A 69 7.78 1.75 5.74
C THR A 69 8.50 0.73 6.61
N GLU A 70 7.98 0.52 7.80
CA GLU A 70 8.40 -0.56 8.69
C GLU A 70 7.27 -1.56 8.84
N ILE A 71 7.55 -2.84 8.58
CA ILE A 71 6.58 -3.94 8.67
C ILE A 71 7.15 -4.99 9.60
N GLY A 72 6.41 -5.31 10.64
CA GLY A 72 6.75 -6.34 11.63
C GLY A 72 6.63 -7.77 11.08
N LYS A 73 6.59 -8.73 12.00
CA LYS A 73 6.48 -10.15 11.68
C LYS A 73 5.04 -10.56 11.40
N ASN A 74 4.87 -11.57 10.54
CA ASN A 74 3.58 -12.22 10.27
C ASN A 74 2.48 -11.25 9.79
N VAL A 75 2.84 -10.20 9.06
CA VAL A 75 1.92 -9.23 8.49
C VAL A 75 1.37 -9.74 7.16
N LYS A 76 0.06 -9.51 6.93
CA LYS A 76 -0.64 -9.91 5.70
C LYS A 76 -1.22 -8.68 5.00
N LEU A 77 -0.92 -8.52 3.72
CA LEU A 77 -1.51 -7.49 2.86
C LEU A 77 -2.29 -8.12 1.73
N TYR A 78 -3.41 -7.51 1.38
CA TYR A 78 -4.21 -7.87 0.23
C TYR A 78 -4.04 -6.86 -0.92
N GLN A 79 -4.60 -7.15 -2.08
CA GLN A 79 -4.48 -6.33 -3.29
C GLN A 79 -4.88 -4.87 -3.05
N GLY A 80 -4.21 -3.96 -3.75
CA GLY A 80 -4.50 -2.53 -3.72
C GLY A 80 -4.15 -1.81 -2.40
N VAL A 81 -3.51 -2.49 -1.45
CA VAL A 81 -3.07 -1.84 -0.20
C VAL A 81 -1.93 -0.87 -0.49
N THR A 82 -2.05 0.35 0.02
CA THR A 82 -1.02 1.38 -0.07
C THR A 82 -0.49 1.74 1.32
N LEU A 83 0.82 1.58 1.53
CA LEU A 83 1.55 2.07 2.68
C LEU A 83 2.39 3.28 2.23
N GLY A 84 1.81 4.47 2.32
CA GLY A 84 2.28 5.67 1.62
C GLY A 84 2.61 6.85 2.54
N ALA A 85 3.11 7.93 1.92
CA ALA A 85 3.28 9.21 2.58
C ALA A 85 2.00 10.05 2.51
N LEU A 86 1.74 10.90 3.51
CA LEU A 86 0.61 11.85 3.51
C LEU A 86 0.77 12.93 2.45
N SER A 87 2.01 13.40 2.22
CA SER A 87 2.31 14.44 1.24
C SER A 87 3.74 14.26 0.73
N THR A 88 3.91 14.47 -0.56
CA THR A 88 5.21 14.47 -1.23
C THR A 88 5.61 15.88 -1.74
N ARG A 89 4.85 16.92 -1.36
CA ARG A 89 5.02 18.30 -1.87
C ARG A 89 6.41 18.89 -1.58
N GLN A 90 7.10 18.44 -0.55
CA GLN A 90 8.44 18.93 -0.20
C GLN A 90 9.56 18.20 -0.97
N GLY A 91 9.23 17.25 -1.84
CA GLY A 91 10.16 16.57 -2.72
C GLY A 91 11.40 16.03 -1.98
N GLN A 92 12.59 16.45 -2.44
CA GLN A 92 13.88 15.97 -1.91
C GLN A 92 14.17 16.37 -0.45
N LEU A 93 13.49 17.40 0.11
CA LEU A 93 13.62 17.76 1.52
C LEU A 93 13.12 16.63 2.46
N LEU A 94 12.34 15.69 1.92
CA LEU A 94 11.87 14.51 2.63
C LEU A 94 12.82 13.31 2.50
N ALA A 95 13.96 13.47 1.83
CA ALA A 95 14.97 12.41 1.77
C ALA A 95 15.44 12.07 3.20
N ASN A 96 15.49 10.78 3.52
CA ASN A 96 15.86 10.25 4.83
C ASN A 96 14.93 10.61 6.01
N VAL A 97 13.76 11.22 5.75
CA VAL A 97 12.75 11.47 6.78
C VAL A 97 11.73 10.35 6.78
N LYS A 98 11.36 9.87 7.97
CA LYS A 98 10.26 8.91 8.16
C LYS A 98 8.96 9.52 7.64
N ARG A 99 8.41 8.98 6.54
CA ARG A 99 7.20 9.51 5.88
C ARG A 99 6.15 8.45 5.56
N HIS A 100 6.48 7.18 5.78
CA HIS A 100 5.60 6.03 5.57
C HIS A 100 5.29 5.34 6.89
N PRO A 101 4.14 4.65 7.00
CA PRO A 101 3.65 4.11 8.25
C PRO A 101 4.51 2.98 8.83
N THR A 102 4.28 2.70 10.10
CA THR A 102 4.80 1.52 10.80
C THR A 102 3.67 0.53 11.06
N ILE A 103 3.83 -0.69 10.62
CA ILE A 103 2.90 -1.81 10.81
C ILE A 103 3.51 -2.80 11.77
N ARG A 104 2.89 -3.02 12.91
CA ARG A 104 3.38 -3.95 13.94
C ARG A 104 3.07 -5.41 13.60
N ASP A 105 3.44 -6.32 14.50
CA ASP A 105 3.33 -7.76 14.29
C ASP A 105 1.87 -8.24 14.17
N ASN A 106 1.67 -9.33 13.41
CA ASN A 106 0.39 -10.01 13.24
C ASN A 106 -0.75 -9.14 12.68
N VAL A 107 -0.43 -8.05 11.99
CA VAL A 107 -1.43 -7.17 11.38
C VAL A 107 -1.91 -7.76 10.07
N THR A 108 -3.22 -7.66 9.82
CA THR A 108 -3.83 -7.97 8.52
C THR A 108 -4.49 -6.72 7.94
N ILE A 109 -4.12 -6.36 6.71
CA ILE A 109 -4.71 -5.22 5.99
C ILE A 109 -5.39 -5.73 4.73
N TYR A 110 -6.72 -5.59 4.71
CA TYR A 110 -7.54 -6.03 3.58
C TYR A 110 -7.51 -5.05 2.41
N SER A 111 -8.03 -5.49 1.29
CA SER A 111 -7.92 -4.89 -0.04
C SER A 111 -8.29 -3.41 -0.11
N ASN A 112 -7.56 -2.68 -0.97
CA ASN A 112 -7.78 -1.28 -1.30
C ASN A 112 -7.73 -0.33 -0.10
N SER A 113 -7.07 -0.72 0.99
CA SER A 113 -6.89 0.16 2.14
C SER A 113 -5.63 0.99 1.97
N SER A 114 -5.71 2.27 2.32
CA SER A 114 -4.57 3.19 2.34
C SER A 114 -4.22 3.52 3.79
N VAL A 115 -2.97 3.29 4.17
CA VAL A 115 -2.40 3.69 5.46
C VAL A 115 -1.27 4.66 5.17
N LEU A 116 -1.41 5.91 5.60
CA LEU A 116 -0.54 7.00 5.18
C LEU A 116 0.07 7.75 6.38
N GLY A 117 1.32 8.17 6.19
CA GLY A 117 2.02 9.07 7.12
C GLY A 117 3.06 8.40 8.00
N GLY A 118 4.19 9.08 8.21
CA GLY A 118 5.33 8.57 8.99
C GLY A 118 5.04 8.36 10.47
N GLU A 119 4.14 9.14 11.04
CA GLU A 119 3.69 9.05 12.44
C GLU A 119 2.60 8.00 12.65
N THR A 120 2.04 7.47 11.56
CA THR A 120 0.95 6.48 11.62
C THR A 120 1.50 5.11 12.00
N VAL A 121 1.05 4.58 13.10
CA VAL A 121 1.41 3.25 13.62
C VAL A 121 0.16 2.38 13.71
N ILE A 122 0.18 1.23 13.07
CA ILE A 122 -0.85 0.19 13.24
C ILE A 122 -0.34 -0.80 14.29
N GLY A 123 -1.02 -0.84 15.43
CA GLY A 123 -0.66 -1.70 16.57
C GLY A 123 -0.78 -3.20 16.25
N GLU A 124 -0.11 -4.00 17.02
CA GLU A 124 -0.05 -5.46 16.85
C GLU A 124 -1.44 -6.12 16.91
N ASN A 125 -1.58 -7.28 16.28
CA ASN A 125 -2.81 -8.08 16.23
C ASN A 125 -4.03 -7.30 15.68
N THR A 126 -3.82 -6.24 14.91
CA THR A 126 -4.88 -5.38 14.38
C THR A 126 -5.34 -5.87 13.01
N ILE A 127 -6.62 -5.75 12.75
CA ILE A 127 -7.25 -6.08 11.47
C ILE A 127 -7.83 -4.80 10.87
N ILE A 128 -7.33 -4.43 9.70
CA ILE A 128 -7.84 -3.31 8.90
C ILE A 128 -8.73 -3.85 7.79
N GLY A 129 -10.00 -3.52 7.84
CA GLY A 129 -10.99 -3.88 6.82
C GLY A 129 -10.74 -3.19 5.49
N GLY A 130 -11.23 -3.76 4.41
CA GLY A 130 -11.02 -3.23 3.06
C GLY A 130 -11.62 -1.83 2.84
N ASN A 131 -11.08 -1.12 1.83
CA ASN A 131 -11.51 0.22 1.41
C ASN A 131 -11.46 1.26 2.54
N THR A 132 -10.51 1.14 3.48
CA THR A 132 -10.30 2.12 4.55
C THR A 132 -9.22 3.11 4.18
N PHE A 133 -9.34 4.34 4.70
CA PHE A 133 -8.35 5.39 4.54
C PHE A 133 -7.89 5.85 5.92
N ILE A 134 -6.64 5.54 6.28
CA ILE A 134 -6.10 5.69 7.63
C ILE A 134 -4.91 6.64 7.60
N THR A 135 -5.00 7.71 8.39
CA THR A 135 -3.95 8.74 8.52
C THR A 135 -3.56 8.99 9.98
N ALA A 136 -4.09 8.18 10.89
CA ALA A 136 -3.80 8.26 12.32
C ALA A 136 -3.53 6.86 12.87
N SER A 137 -2.78 6.80 13.96
CA SER A 137 -2.40 5.53 14.59
C SER A 137 -3.61 4.76 15.12
N ILE A 138 -3.56 3.44 15.01
CA ILE A 138 -4.56 2.50 15.51
C ILE A 138 -3.92 1.67 16.62
N PRO A 139 -4.56 1.58 17.79
CA PRO A 139 -4.04 0.78 18.90
C PRO A 139 -4.03 -0.72 18.58
N ALA A 140 -3.23 -1.46 19.36
CA ALA A 140 -3.15 -2.92 19.22
C ALA A 140 -4.50 -3.62 19.49
N ASN A 141 -4.64 -4.85 19.02
CA ASN A 141 -5.81 -5.71 19.22
C ASN A 141 -7.13 -5.08 18.72
N THR A 142 -7.08 -4.25 17.70
CA THR A 142 -8.22 -3.49 17.19
C THR A 142 -8.68 -4.02 15.83
N LYS A 143 -9.99 -3.97 15.61
CA LYS A 143 -10.58 -4.20 14.27
C LYS A 143 -11.18 -2.89 13.76
N VAL A 144 -10.69 -2.43 12.60
CA VAL A 144 -11.18 -1.25 11.90
C VAL A 144 -11.98 -1.69 10.68
N SER A 145 -13.13 -1.05 10.46
CA SER A 145 -13.93 -1.24 9.24
C SER A 145 -14.52 0.08 8.77
N ALA A 146 -14.58 0.29 7.47
CA ALA A 146 -15.36 1.39 6.91
C ALA A 146 -16.85 1.13 7.12
N LYS A 147 -17.62 2.19 7.38
CA LYS A 147 -19.09 2.09 7.26
C LYS A 147 -19.43 1.85 5.80
N SER A 148 -20.46 1.04 5.53
CA SER A 148 -20.99 0.90 4.17
C SER A 148 -21.34 2.29 3.62
N PRO A 149 -20.82 2.68 2.44
CA PRO A 149 -21.17 3.95 1.84
C PRO A 149 -22.66 3.96 1.54
N GLU A 150 -23.31 5.07 1.82
CA GLU A 150 -24.70 5.29 1.45
C GLU A 150 -24.80 5.42 -0.08
N LEU A 151 -25.60 4.57 -0.71
CA LEU A 151 -25.77 4.60 -2.16
C LEU A 151 -26.80 5.67 -2.53
N VAL A 152 -26.37 6.73 -3.20
CA VAL A 152 -27.26 7.71 -3.80
C VAL A 152 -27.69 7.21 -5.17
N ILE A 153 -28.89 6.64 -5.25
CA ILE A 153 -29.46 6.15 -6.51
C ILE A 153 -30.21 7.32 -7.19
N LYS A 154 -29.67 7.82 -8.28
CA LYS A 154 -30.33 8.82 -9.12
C LYS A 154 -31.07 8.11 -10.25
N LYS A 155 -32.32 8.52 -10.53
CA LYS A 155 -33.03 8.08 -11.73
C LYS A 155 -32.29 8.59 -12.97
N PRO A 156 -32.23 7.82 -14.09
CA PRO A 156 -31.68 8.32 -15.33
C PRO A 156 -32.47 9.59 -15.77
N ARG A 157 -31.78 10.60 -16.27
CA ARG A 157 -32.42 11.74 -16.88
C ARG A 157 -33.22 11.27 -18.10
N SER A 158 -34.44 11.75 -18.28
CA SER A 158 -35.22 11.42 -19.48
C SER A 158 -34.48 11.91 -20.72
N SER A 159 -34.59 11.19 -21.82
CA SER A 159 -33.88 11.41 -23.08
C SER A 159 -34.12 12.78 -23.75
N VAL A 160 -34.98 13.62 -23.20
CA VAL A 160 -35.30 14.98 -23.74
C VAL A 160 -34.32 16.04 -23.20
N GLU A 161 -33.57 15.78 -22.12
CA GLU A 161 -32.61 16.74 -21.54
C GLU A 161 -31.14 16.47 -21.87
N ALA A 162 -30.86 15.55 -22.78
CA ALA A 162 -29.49 15.08 -23.08
C ALA A 162 -28.77 15.98 -24.12
N THR A 163 -28.93 17.30 -24.10
CA THR A 163 -28.21 18.20 -25.02
C THR A 163 -26.94 18.82 -24.46
N ASN A 164 -26.57 18.58 -23.21
CA ASN A 164 -25.26 19.03 -22.64
C ASN A 164 -24.51 17.86 -21.98
N VAL A 165 -23.73 17.20 -22.81
CA VAL A 165 -23.03 15.93 -22.42
C VAL A 165 -21.75 16.16 -21.61
N TRP A 166 -21.28 17.39 -21.41
CA TRP A 166 -19.96 17.65 -20.82
C TRP A 166 -19.96 18.88 -19.89
N ASP A 167 -20.74 18.84 -18.81
CA ASP A 167 -20.60 19.80 -17.72
C ASP A 167 -19.68 19.19 -16.65
N TRP A 168 -18.39 19.51 -16.72
CA TRP A 168 -17.37 19.16 -15.73
C TRP A 168 -17.20 20.22 -14.63
N GLU A 169 -18.08 21.23 -14.60
CA GLU A 169 -18.10 22.25 -13.56
C GLU A 169 -19.20 21.91 -12.56
N ASN A 170 -18.83 21.17 -11.49
CA ASN A 170 -19.26 21.30 -10.09
C ASN A 170 -18.66 20.15 -9.26
#